data_59f730e3cf7d10c5d6401578203c3e27
#
_entry.id   59f730e3cf7d10c5d6401578203c3e27
#
_cell.length_a   1.000
_cell.length_b   1.000
_cell.length_c   1.000
_cell.angle_alpha   90.00
_cell.angle_beta   90.00
_cell.angle_gamma   90.00
#
_symmetry.space_group_name_H-M   'P 1'
#
loop_
_entity.id
_entity.type
_entity.pdbx_description
1 polymer ?
#
loop_
_entity_poly.entity_id
_entity_poly.type
_entity_poly.pdbx_seq_one_letter_code
_entity_poly.pdbx_strand_id
1 'polypeptide(L)'
;MAEVAARIEQRITRTTELVHPHPWGLISLQVNEAALVAKHCLIDQLSVRFAQGTLAEYPGNAVLESRTLDLSEFSNGRTLYVGLRRSLPGEANAQVFEKLADASRTEARFAVLADAEVVADRMGNSPEARLRPMSYVLRLFWEDELEHLSAYELLPIARLELDGDRARYAARYTPPCV
;
A
#
# COMPACT_ATOMS: atom_id res chain seq x y z
N MET A 1 7.85 -0.10 -19.24
CA MET A 1 8.19 0.16 -17.82
C MET A 1 7.45 -0.82 -16.91
N ALA A 2 6.11 -0.91 -16.90
CA ALA A 2 5.37 -1.84 -16.05
C ALA A 2 5.79 -3.31 -16.21
N GLU A 3 6.10 -3.77 -17.43
CA GLU A 3 6.55 -5.14 -17.69
C GLU A 3 7.93 -5.43 -17.07
N VAL A 4 8.84 -4.46 -17.07
CA VAL A 4 10.17 -4.61 -16.44
C VAL A 4 10.04 -4.70 -14.93
N ALA A 5 9.20 -3.86 -14.31
CA ALA A 5 8.91 -3.93 -12.89
C ALA A 5 8.31 -5.28 -12.50
N ALA A 6 7.31 -5.77 -13.24
CA ALA A 6 6.70 -7.08 -13.01
C ALA A 6 7.70 -8.24 -13.11
N ARG A 7 8.64 -8.19 -14.07
CA ARG A 7 9.70 -9.21 -14.19
C ARG A 7 10.70 -9.17 -13.03
N ILE A 8 11.04 -7.99 -12.54
CA ILE A 8 11.91 -7.82 -11.37
C ILE A 8 11.21 -8.36 -10.12
N GLU A 9 9.96 -7.98 -9.89
CA GLU A 9 9.14 -8.48 -8.78
C GLU A 9 9.04 -10.01 -8.82
N GLN A 10 8.76 -10.59 -9.97
CA GLN A 10 8.68 -12.04 -10.14
C GLN A 10 10.03 -12.75 -9.84
N ARG A 11 11.16 -12.15 -10.23
CA ARG A 11 12.48 -12.68 -9.91
C ARG A 11 12.77 -12.63 -8.41
N ILE A 12 12.50 -11.49 -7.77
CA ILE A 12 12.68 -11.31 -6.33
C ILE A 12 11.81 -12.33 -5.59
N THR A 13 10.54 -12.50 -5.98
CA THR A 13 9.62 -13.47 -5.39
C THR A 13 10.18 -14.89 -5.48
N ARG A 14 10.56 -15.34 -6.66
CA ARG A 14 11.14 -16.67 -6.86
C ARG A 14 12.38 -16.91 -6.01
N THR A 15 13.29 -15.92 -5.93
CA THR A 15 14.52 -16.06 -5.15
C THR A 15 14.22 -16.13 -3.66
N THR A 16 13.23 -15.38 -3.19
CA THR A 16 12.87 -15.34 -1.77
C THR A 16 12.07 -16.58 -1.35
N GLU A 17 11.22 -17.12 -2.22
CA GLU A 17 10.48 -18.35 -1.99
C GLU A 17 11.41 -19.58 -1.80
N LEU A 18 12.62 -19.55 -2.37
CA LEU A 18 13.64 -20.58 -2.15
C LEU A 18 14.20 -20.56 -0.72
N VAL A 19 14.12 -19.42 -0.03
CA VAL A 19 14.67 -19.25 1.33
C VAL A 19 13.55 -19.23 2.37
N HIS A 20 12.39 -18.69 2.01
CA HIS A 20 11.24 -18.50 2.89
C HIS A 20 9.95 -18.96 2.20
N PRO A 21 9.19 -19.91 2.75
CA PRO A 21 7.98 -20.44 2.11
C PRO A 21 6.84 -19.40 2.01
N HIS A 22 6.85 -18.38 2.86
CA HIS A 22 5.84 -17.31 2.88
C HIS A 22 6.50 -15.93 2.98
N PRO A 23 7.14 -15.45 1.90
CA PRO A 23 7.90 -14.19 1.93
C PRO A 23 6.98 -12.98 1.72
N TRP A 24 5.87 -12.89 2.46
CA TRP A 24 4.91 -11.80 2.37
C TRP A 24 4.39 -11.43 3.77
N GLY A 25 4.05 -10.19 3.95
CA GLY A 25 3.55 -9.70 5.22
C GLY A 25 3.92 -8.25 5.49
N LEU A 26 3.67 -7.86 6.72
CA LEU A 26 4.05 -6.56 7.26
C LEU A 26 5.54 -6.55 7.61
N ILE A 27 6.26 -5.53 7.15
CA ILE A 27 7.67 -5.28 7.49
C ILE A 27 7.75 -4.23 8.59
N SER A 28 7.03 -3.10 8.40
CA SER A 28 6.95 -2.04 9.40
C SER A 28 5.63 -1.29 9.31
N LEU A 29 5.14 -0.81 10.46
CA LEU A 29 3.95 0.02 10.56
C LEU A 29 4.13 1.05 11.67
N GLN A 30 3.88 2.31 11.34
CA GLN A 30 3.77 3.39 12.31
C GLN A 30 2.46 4.13 12.04
N VAL A 31 1.54 4.07 12.99
CA VAL A 31 0.28 4.81 12.94
C VAL A 31 0.35 6.01 13.83
N ASN A 32 -0.29 7.08 13.41
CA ASN A 32 -0.36 8.33 14.17
C ASN A 32 -1.37 8.20 15.30
N GLU A 33 -0.87 8.07 16.54
CA GLU A 33 -1.72 7.92 17.73
C GLU A 33 -2.59 9.16 17.99
N ALA A 34 -2.07 10.36 17.69
CA ALA A 34 -2.86 11.59 17.86
C ALA A 34 -4.02 11.64 16.87
N ALA A 35 -3.83 11.14 15.65
CA ALA A 35 -4.90 11.03 14.67
C ALA A 35 -5.97 10.01 15.09
N LEU A 36 -5.58 8.89 15.72
CA LEU A 36 -6.54 7.91 16.27
C LEU A 36 -7.45 8.54 17.34
N VAL A 37 -6.90 9.38 18.21
CA VAL A 37 -7.69 10.15 19.20
C VAL A 37 -8.67 11.09 18.50
N ALA A 38 -8.27 11.66 17.36
CA ALA A 38 -9.11 12.51 16.53
C ALA A 38 -10.07 11.72 15.59
N LYS A 39 -10.20 10.42 15.80
CA LYS A 39 -11.05 9.50 15.00
C LYS A 39 -10.63 9.40 13.53
N HIS A 40 -9.33 9.45 13.28
CA HIS A 40 -8.73 9.23 11.97
C HIS A 40 -7.66 8.14 12.06
N CYS A 41 -7.73 7.16 11.16
CA CYS A 41 -6.67 6.21 10.96
C CYS A 41 -5.67 6.80 9.94
N LEU A 42 -4.63 7.43 10.45
CA LEU A 42 -3.53 7.98 9.67
C LEU A 42 -2.29 7.13 9.89
N ILE A 43 -1.69 6.66 8.82
CA ILE A 43 -0.45 5.90 8.85
C ILE A 43 0.69 6.84 8.48
N ASP A 44 1.69 6.94 9.37
CA ASP A 44 2.88 7.76 9.14
C ASP A 44 3.91 6.99 8.32
N GLN A 45 4.07 5.67 8.58
CA GLN A 45 4.96 4.79 7.83
C GLN A 45 4.35 3.40 7.67
N LEU A 46 4.51 2.85 6.49
CA LEU A 46 4.09 1.48 6.15
C LEU A 46 5.09 0.87 5.18
N SER A 47 5.58 -0.32 5.49
CA SER A 47 6.30 -1.15 4.54
C SER A 47 5.69 -2.53 4.56
N VAL A 48 5.22 -3.00 3.40
CA VAL A 48 4.54 -4.28 3.23
C VAL A 48 5.02 -4.99 1.99
N ARG A 49 5.07 -6.31 2.07
CA ARG A 49 5.28 -7.16 0.92
C ARG A 49 4.03 -7.99 0.65
N PHE A 50 3.42 -7.78 -0.51
CA PHE A 50 2.27 -8.54 -0.96
C PHE A 50 2.66 -9.94 -1.45
N ALA A 51 1.72 -10.88 -1.46
CA ALA A 51 1.97 -12.28 -1.83
C ALA A 51 2.52 -12.45 -3.26
N GLN A 52 2.19 -11.54 -4.18
CA GLN A 52 2.73 -11.53 -5.54
C GLN A 52 4.14 -10.93 -5.65
N GLY A 53 4.77 -10.57 -4.51
CA GLY A 53 6.13 -10.04 -4.44
C GLY A 53 6.27 -8.53 -4.51
N THR A 54 5.17 -7.79 -4.66
CA THR A 54 5.20 -6.32 -4.67
C THR A 54 5.60 -5.81 -3.29
N LEU A 55 6.70 -5.05 -3.23
CA LEU A 55 7.11 -4.28 -2.06
C LEU A 55 6.57 -2.87 -2.19
N ALA A 56 5.70 -2.47 -1.26
CA ALA A 56 5.13 -1.15 -1.20
C ALA A 56 5.53 -0.45 0.10
N GLU A 57 6.02 0.79 -0.04
CA GLU A 57 6.53 1.62 1.06
C GLU A 57 5.87 2.99 1.04
N TYR A 58 5.30 3.39 2.16
CA TYR A 58 4.73 4.70 2.38
C TYR A 58 5.35 5.36 3.63
N PRO A 59 5.87 6.59 3.54
CA PRO A 59 6.18 7.31 2.31
C PRO A 59 7.32 6.63 1.53
N GLY A 60 7.26 6.71 0.19
CA GLY A 60 8.27 6.11 -0.68
C GLY A 60 7.72 5.86 -2.08
N ASN A 61 7.54 4.59 -2.44
CA ASN A 61 7.03 4.19 -3.76
C ASN A 61 5.49 4.03 -3.79
N ALA A 62 4.79 4.40 -2.72
CA ALA A 62 3.33 4.30 -2.62
C ALA A 62 2.69 5.58 -2.13
N VAL A 63 1.41 5.76 -2.45
CA VAL A 63 0.50 6.75 -1.85
C VAL A 63 -0.55 6.02 -1.02
N LEU A 64 -0.96 6.63 0.08
CA LEU A 64 -1.93 6.08 1.01
C LEU A 64 -2.80 7.19 1.59
N GLU A 65 -4.12 7.02 1.58
CA GLU A 65 -5.07 7.95 2.18
C GLU A 65 -5.43 7.52 3.60
N SER A 66 -5.58 8.51 4.49
CA SER A 66 -6.12 8.28 5.83
C SER A 66 -7.61 7.90 5.76
N ARG A 67 -8.09 7.21 6.80
CA ARG A 67 -9.48 6.80 6.90
C ARG A 67 -10.12 7.31 8.18
N THR A 68 -11.36 7.83 8.07
CA THR A 68 -12.16 8.22 9.23
C THR A 68 -12.64 6.97 9.99
N LEU A 69 -12.68 7.05 11.32
CA LEU A 69 -13.15 6.00 12.20
C LEU A 69 -14.58 6.30 12.66
N ASP A 70 -15.50 5.39 12.40
CA ASP A 70 -16.80 5.36 13.09
C ASP A 70 -16.69 4.44 14.29
N LEU A 71 -16.55 5.02 15.49
CA LEU A 71 -16.34 4.25 16.72
C LEU A 71 -17.54 3.37 17.09
N SER A 72 -18.74 3.65 16.59
CA SER A 72 -19.92 2.81 16.84
C SER A 72 -19.79 1.40 16.27
N GLU A 73 -18.94 1.23 15.25
CA GLU A 73 -18.67 -0.05 14.60
C GLU A 73 -17.57 -0.89 15.28
N PHE A 74 -16.92 -0.37 16.33
CA PHE A 74 -15.75 -1.00 16.97
C PHE A 74 -16.08 -1.81 18.22
N SER A 75 -17.33 -2.19 18.47
CA SER A 75 -17.76 -2.90 19.70
C SER A 75 -16.92 -4.15 20.04
N ASN A 76 -16.44 -4.87 19.01
CA ASN A 76 -15.60 -6.08 19.15
C ASN A 76 -14.18 -5.91 18.62
N GLY A 77 -13.76 -4.67 18.35
CA GLY A 77 -12.54 -4.39 17.60
C GLY A 77 -12.68 -4.74 16.12
N ARG A 78 -11.86 -4.09 15.28
CA ARG A 78 -11.85 -4.30 13.81
C ARG A 78 -10.44 -4.48 13.29
N THR A 79 -10.27 -5.42 12.39
CA THR A 79 -9.00 -5.63 11.70
C THR A 79 -8.89 -4.68 10.52
N LEU A 80 -7.75 -3.97 10.47
CA LEU A 80 -7.39 -3.06 9.40
C LEU A 80 -6.55 -3.81 8.36
N TYR A 81 -6.94 -3.69 7.12
CA TYR A 81 -6.23 -4.24 5.97
C TYR A 81 -5.67 -3.13 5.11
N VAL A 82 -4.49 -3.35 4.55
CA VAL A 82 -4.01 -2.60 3.41
C VAL A 82 -4.26 -3.40 2.14
N GLY A 83 -4.75 -2.72 1.11
CA GLY A 83 -5.04 -3.33 -0.19
C GLY A 83 -4.31 -2.65 -1.32
N LEU A 84 -3.86 -3.47 -2.26
CA LEU A 84 -3.30 -3.05 -3.54
C LEU A 84 -4.13 -3.68 -4.66
N ARG A 85 -4.66 -2.86 -5.56
CA ARG A 85 -5.44 -3.38 -6.69
C ARG A 85 -4.60 -4.30 -7.56
N ARG A 86 -5.19 -5.44 -7.96
CA ARG A 86 -4.54 -6.39 -8.89
C ARG A 86 -4.37 -5.72 -10.26
N SER A 87 -3.28 -6.06 -10.94
CA SER A 87 -3.13 -5.67 -12.35
C SER A 87 -4.01 -6.57 -13.21
N LEU A 88 -4.93 -5.97 -13.95
CA LEU A 88 -5.85 -6.70 -14.81
C LEU A 88 -5.51 -6.42 -16.28
N PRO A 89 -5.31 -7.47 -17.10
CA PRO A 89 -5.07 -7.30 -18.52
C PRO A 89 -6.26 -6.61 -19.21
N GLY A 90 -5.98 -5.61 -20.03
CA GLY A 90 -7.01 -4.86 -20.77
C GLY A 90 -7.67 -3.72 -19.99
N GLU A 91 -7.34 -3.53 -18.71
CA GLU A 91 -7.80 -2.39 -17.91
C GLU A 91 -6.74 -1.29 -17.79
N ALA A 92 -7.19 -0.06 -17.52
CA ALA A 92 -6.32 1.06 -17.20
C ALA A 92 -5.73 0.90 -15.79
N ASN A 93 -4.58 0.24 -15.68
CA ASN A 93 -3.91 0.00 -14.40
C ASN A 93 -3.19 1.25 -13.85
N ALA A 94 -3.07 2.32 -14.62
CA ALA A 94 -2.39 3.56 -14.23
C ALA A 94 -3.22 4.79 -14.60
N GLN A 95 -3.18 5.80 -13.74
CA GLN A 95 -3.80 7.10 -13.98
C GLN A 95 -2.79 8.22 -13.75
N VAL A 96 -2.84 9.27 -14.59
CA VAL A 96 -1.93 10.42 -14.52
C VAL A 96 -2.54 11.52 -13.66
N PHE A 97 -1.73 12.13 -12.81
CA PHE A 97 -2.10 13.20 -11.88
C PHE A 97 -1.09 14.34 -11.93
N GLU A 98 -1.55 15.56 -11.70
CA GLU A 98 -0.68 16.73 -11.52
C GLU A 98 -0.01 16.72 -10.14
N LYS A 99 -0.69 16.17 -9.12
CA LYS A 99 -0.18 16.05 -7.74
C LYS A 99 -0.48 14.66 -7.19
N LEU A 100 0.49 14.05 -6.50
CA LEU A 100 0.30 12.76 -5.85
C LEU A 100 -0.78 12.76 -4.76
N ALA A 101 -1.05 13.91 -4.14
CA ALA A 101 -2.13 14.02 -3.15
C ALA A 101 -3.52 13.71 -3.74
N ASP A 102 -3.73 13.94 -5.03
CA ASP A 102 -5.00 13.66 -5.71
C ASP A 102 -5.12 12.18 -6.10
N ALA A 103 -4.01 11.46 -6.07
CA ALA A 103 -3.92 10.09 -6.52
C ALA A 103 -4.48 9.07 -5.52
N SER A 104 -4.59 9.43 -4.24
CA SER A 104 -5.08 8.52 -3.20
C SER A 104 -6.51 8.04 -3.42
N ARG A 105 -7.31 8.80 -4.19
CA ARG A 105 -8.73 8.50 -4.47
C ARG A 105 -8.97 7.67 -5.73
N THR A 106 -7.94 7.44 -6.55
CA THR A 106 -8.10 6.62 -7.77
C THR A 106 -8.28 5.15 -7.45
N GLU A 107 -9.00 4.45 -8.31
CA GLU A 107 -9.07 2.99 -8.27
C GLU A 107 -7.96 2.32 -9.08
N ALA A 108 -7.13 3.07 -9.80
CA ALA A 108 -6.02 2.49 -10.52
C ALA A 108 -4.97 1.89 -9.55
N ARG A 109 -4.24 0.88 -10.01
CA ARG A 109 -3.12 0.29 -9.25
C ARG A 109 -1.97 1.28 -9.07
N PHE A 110 -1.74 2.13 -10.09
CA PHE A 110 -0.64 3.08 -10.14
C PHE A 110 -1.12 4.50 -10.34
N ALA A 111 -0.50 5.42 -9.62
CA ALA A 111 -0.53 6.84 -9.87
C ALA A 111 0.76 7.26 -10.58
N VAL A 112 0.63 8.02 -11.66
CA VAL A 112 1.75 8.53 -12.45
C VAL A 112 1.73 10.04 -12.37
N LEU A 113 2.86 10.68 -12.01
CA LEU A 113 2.95 12.14 -12.07
C LEU A 113 3.02 12.61 -13.51
N ALA A 114 2.28 13.69 -13.82
CA ALA A 114 2.30 14.34 -15.14
C ALA A 114 3.68 14.91 -15.46
N ASP A 115 4.32 15.52 -14.45
CA ASP A 115 5.68 16.06 -14.57
C ASP A 115 6.71 14.93 -14.67
N ALA A 116 7.56 15.05 -15.70
CA ALA A 116 8.63 14.10 -15.93
C ALA A 116 9.94 14.60 -15.32
N GLU A 117 10.63 13.72 -14.61
CA GLU A 117 11.98 13.95 -14.12
C GLU A 117 13.00 13.68 -15.24
N VAL A 118 14.01 14.53 -15.32
CA VAL A 118 15.14 14.32 -16.23
C VAL A 118 16.17 13.44 -15.55
N VAL A 119 16.47 12.30 -16.15
CA VAL A 119 17.44 11.34 -15.63
C VAL A 119 18.59 11.21 -16.60
N ALA A 120 19.81 11.48 -16.11
CA ALA A 120 21.03 11.28 -16.88
C ALA A 120 21.33 9.80 -17.08
N ASP A 121 21.89 9.46 -18.22
CA ASP A 121 22.42 8.11 -18.46
C ASP A 121 23.64 7.87 -17.56
N ARG A 122 23.57 6.82 -16.75
CA ARG A 122 24.67 6.41 -15.86
C ARG A 122 25.71 5.51 -16.53
N MET A 123 25.42 5.02 -17.73
CA MET A 123 26.24 4.02 -18.40
C MET A 123 27.03 4.57 -19.59
N GLY A 124 26.79 5.82 -19.99
CA GLY A 124 27.46 6.41 -21.15
C GLY A 124 27.07 7.86 -21.40
N ASN A 125 27.34 8.32 -22.62
CA ASN A 125 27.02 9.68 -23.08
C ASN A 125 25.72 9.74 -23.89
N SER A 126 24.74 8.90 -23.54
CA SER A 126 23.42 8.93 -24.18
C SER A 126 22.62 10.16 -23.77
N PRO A 127 21.66 10.61 -24.58
CA PRO A 127 20.83 11.75 -24.23
C PRO A 127 20.03 11.46 -22.96
N GLU A 128 19.72 12.52 -22.21
CA GLU A 128 18.89 12.46 -21.01
C GLU A 128 17.51 11.85 -21.31
N ALA A 129 17.03 11.00 -20.40
CA ALA A 129 15.70 10.42 -20.48
C ALA A 129 14.72 11.20 -19.60
N ARG A 130 13.49 11.38 -20.10
CA ARG A 130 12.39 11.91 -19.29
C ARG A 130 11.57 10.75 -18.74
N LEU A 131 11.56 10.58 -17.43
CA LEU A 131 10.82 9.54 -16.71
C LEU A 131 9.72 10.17 -15.87
N ARG A 132 8.53 9.58 -15.92
CA ARG A 132 7.45 9.96 -15.01
C ARG A 132 7.46 9.05 -13.79
N PRO A 133 7.58 9.60 -12.57
CA PRO A 133 7.47 8.81 -11.36
C PRO A 133 6.12 8.08 -11.29
N MET A 134 6.16 6.84 -10.86
CA MET A 134 4.99 5.99 -10.71
C MET A 134 4.95 5.43 -9.28
N SER A 135 3.84 5.61 -8.60
CA SER A 135 3.62 5.14 -7.23
C SER A 135 2.48 4.12 -7.19
N TYR A 136 2.59 3.12 -6.31
CA TYR A 136 1.47 2.24 -5.97
C TYR A 136 0.38 3.02 -5.24
N VAL A 137 -0.88 2.70 -5.52
CA VAL A 137 -2.01 3.27 -4.79
C VAL A 137 -2.48 2.25 -3.76
N LEU A 138 -2.14 2.49 -2.51
CA LEU A 138 -2.58 1.68 -1.38
C LEU A 138 -3.88 2.24 -0.81
N ARG A 139 -4.75 1.35 -0.35
CA ARG A 139 -6.01 1.69 0.32
C ARG A 139 -6.16 0.94 1.63
N LEU A 140 -6.82 1.57 2.59
CA LEU A 140 -7.18 0.96 3.86
C LEU A 140 -8.61 0.41 3.80
N PHE A 141 -8.80 -0.79 4.31
CA PHE A 141 -10.08 -1.48 4.36
C PHE A 141 -10.31 -2.09 5.73
N TRP A 142 -11.57 -2.24 6.11
CA TRP A 142 -11.98 -2.98 7.28
C TRP A 142 -12.35 -4.42 6.94
N GLU A 143 -12.29 -5.32 7.92
CA GLU A 143 -12.58 -6.75 7.74
C GLU A 143 -13.98 -7.04 7.19
N ASP A 144 -14.96 -6.20 7.47
CA ASP A 144 -16.34 -6.32 6.98
C ASP A 144 -16.55 -5.87 5.52
N GLU A 145 -15.56 -5.21 4.91
CA GLU A 145 -15.61 -4.79 3.51
C GLU A 145 -15.05 -5.84 2.54
N LEU A 146 -14.40 -6.89 3.06
CA LEU A 146 -13.58 -7.82 2.27
C LEU A 146 -14.37 -8.58 1.19
N GLU A 147 -15.65 -8.84 1.41
CA GLU A 147 -16.49 -9.61 0.46
C GLU A 147 -16.57 -8.98 -0.93
N HIS A 148 -16.36 -7.67 -1.03
CA HIS A 148 -16.46 -6.91 -2.29
C HIS A 148 -15.10 -6.55 -2.90
N LEU A 149 -13.99 -7.00 -2.31
CA LEU A 149 -12.63 -6.57 -2.64
C LEU A 149 -11.83 -7.62 -3.42
N SER A 150 -12.49 -8.48 -4.22
CA SER A 150 -11.82 -9.51 -5.03
C SER A 150 -10.78 -8.96 -6.01
N ALA A 151 -10.93 -7.68 -6.42
CA ALA A 151 -9.98 -6.97 -7.29
C ALA A 151 -8.69 -6.53 -6.55
N TYR A 152 -8.60 -6.73 -5.23
CA TYR A 152 -7.46 -6.32 -4.43
C TYR A 152 -6.67 -7.50 -3.90
N GLU A 153 -5.37 -7.29 -3.74
CA GLU A 153 -4.55 -8.06 -2.82
C GLU A 153 -4.65 -7.39 -1.46
N LEU A 154 -5.02 -8.14 -0.45
CA LEU A 154 -5.31 -7.64 0.90
C LEU A 154 -4.33 -8.24 1.89
N LEU A 155 -3.79 -7.40 2.76
CA LEU A 155 -2.91 -7.80 3.86
C LEU A 155 -3.44 -7.19 5.17
N PRO A 156 -3.74 -7.99 6.21
CA PRO A 156 -4.08 -7.46 7.52
C PRO A 156 -2.83 -6.84 8.16
N ILE A 157 -2.93 -5.59 8.62
CA ILE A 157 -1.79 -4.84 9.16
C ILE A 157 -1.92 -4.48 10.63
N ALA A 158 -3.15 -4.35 11.14
CA ALA A 158 -3.41 -4.01 12.52
C ALA A 158 -4.81 -4.46 12.95
N ARG A 159 -5.05 -4.53 14.26
CA ARG A 159 -6.39 -4.59 14.83
C ARG A 159 -6.57 -3.42 15.78
N LEU A 160 -7.69 -2.71 15.64
CA LEU A 160 -8.05 -1.60 16.50
C LEU A 160 -9.17 -2.04 17.42
N GLU A 161 -9.11 -1.63 18.67
CA GLU A 161 -10.09 -1.87 19.73
C GLU A 161 -10.49 -0.56 20.36
N LEU A 162 -11.66 -0.52 21.03
CA LEU A 162 -12.05 0.62 21.84
C LEU A 162 -11.47 0.50 23.28
N ASP A 163 -10.96 1.63 23.75
CA ASP A 163 -10.63 1.87 25.15
C ASP A 163 -11.42 3.09 25.61
N GLY A 164 -12.59 2.84 26.21
CA GLY A 164 -13.58 3.89 26.45
C GLY A 164 -14.13 4.44 25.13
N ASP A 165 -13.88 5.72 24.88
CA ASP A 165 -14.31 6.46 23.67
C ASP A 165 -13.18 6.67 22.62
N ARG A 166 -12.06 5.94 22.77
CA ARG A 166 -10.87 6.08 21.92
C ARG A 166 -10.52 4.77 21.24
N ALA A 167 -10.10 4.86 19.99
CA ALA A 167 -9.51 3.72 19.31
C ALA A 167 -8.04 3.54 19.74
N ARG A 168 -7.64 2.29 19.98
CA ARG A 168 -6.25 1.90 20.23
C ARG A 168 -5.89 0.61 19.51
N TYR A 169 -4.62 0.30 19.47
CA TYR A 169 -4.16 -0.99 18.99
C TYR A 169 -4.52 -2.12 19.95
N ALA A 170 -4.95 -3.24 19.39
CA ALA A 170 -5.09 -4.49 20.11
C ALA A 170 -3.70 -5.07 20.38
N ALA A 171 -3.25 -5.01 21.64
CA ALA A 171 -1.90 -5.43 22.04
C ALA A 171 -1.61 -6.93 21.79
N ARG A 172 -2.64 -7.74 21.59
CA ARG A 172 -2.52 -9.20 21.35
C ARG A 172 -2.62 -9.59 19.87
N TYR A 173 -2.83 -8.62 18.98
CA TYR A 173 -2.92 -8.91 17.56
C TYR A 173 -1.52 -8.87 16.92
N THR A 174 -1.16 -9.94 16.23
CA THR A 174 0.07 -10.02 15.46
C THR A 174 -0.29 -10.22 14.00
N PRO A 175 -0.03 -9.24 13.11
CA PRO A 175 -0.24 -9.40 11.68
C PRO A 175 0.75 -10.42 11.10
N PRO A 176 0.48 -10.96 9.90
CA PRO A 176 1.50 -11.69 9.14
C PRO A 176 2.73 -10.80 8.92
N CYS A 177 3.90 -11.27 9.33
CA CYS A 177 5.17 -10.53 9.22
C CYS A 177 6.16 -11.28 8.31
N VAL A 178 7.03 -10.52 7.64
CA VAL A 178 8.16 -11.07 6.87
C VAL A 178 9.39 -11.19 7.80
#